data_5680eb30f457c64f1facc8b43d7029a6
#
_entry.id   5680eb30f457c64f1facc8b43d7029a6
#
_cell.length_a   1.000
_cell.length_b   1.000
_cell.length_c   1.000
_cell.angle_alpha   90.00
_cell.angle_beta   90.00
_cell.angle_gamma   90.00
#
_symmetry.space_group_name_H-M   'P 1'
#
loop_
_entity.id
_entity.type
_entity.pdbx_description
1 polymer ?
#
loop_
_entity_poly.entity_id
_entity_poly.type
_entity_poly.pdbx_seq_one_letter_code
_entity_poly.pdbx_strand_id
1 'polypeptide(L)'
;MIYFSRTIVLAAHPNVKWLSGLLKQPWRCFRGLDTSPTSVMRNAQVQTIYTETINVINQGRLEVRCPFNLYVTPIHQKDFPRLDKAFFTIYGDSGFQFSKEEWNTLFKFSSVYNPDNRHLRIDGQFTQLGAKKLSDQAHTLEVYCQIPPHYELDVVCTDNNNVNVEYLHCPRVHIQTKQGECSLKNIVGDSIVVHSQNGNITCYGSLHGTIDLSTGRDGMIQASKLQGSYVRLKVENADIQLKRLYSDHFRLQGQNGHFRLGNLHGHGIVDLHAGSISIASVDGDVNVQCEEGNVKVFFTATDLSTIRAQQGDVNMGVIDTVGVRLDLVGKRVQVSDEAEHFHRQTKRKDKTVQVKGFISDESASSTINVNAPKGIIELNVRDWFSTLKLDEHVDH
;
A
#
# COMPACT_ATOMS: atom_id res chain seq x y z
N MET A 1 -14.30 -40.13 -1.06
CA MET A 1 -13.97 -38.85 -0.38
C MET A 1 -12.78 -39.14 0.54
N ILE A 2 -11.57 -38.91 0.06
CA ILE A 2 -10.35 -39.18 0.82
C ILE A 2 -9.75 -37.81 1.15
N TYR A 3 -9.98 -37.33 2.38
CA TYR A 3 -9.32 -36.17 2.91
C TYR A 3 -7.87 -36.53 3.27
N PHE A 4 -6.89 -36.03 2.54
CA PHE A 4 -5.51 -36.07 3.00
C PHE A 4 -5.27 -34.88 3.96
N SER A 5 -5.66 -35.07 5.21
CA SER A 5 -5.19 -34.23 6.31
C SER A 5 -3.84 -34.80 6.76
N ARG A 6 -2.75 -34.13 6.44
CA ARG A 6 -1.46 -34.38 7.10
C ARG A 6 -1.28 -33.37 8.21
N THR A 7 -1.83 -33.69 9.36
CA THR A 7 -1.35 -33.07 10.59
C THR A 7 0.04 -33.65 10.83
N ILE A 8 1.06 -32.89 10.47
CA ILE A 8 2.43 -33.31 10.77
C ILE A 8 2.69 -32.88 12.21
N VAL A 9 2.24 -33.71 13.14
CA VAL A 9 3.04 -33.96 14.31
C VAL A 9 4.33 -34.53 13.72
N LEU A 10 5.47 -33.84 13.85
CA LEU A 10 6.78 -34.27 13.32
C LEU A 10 7.23 -35.58 14.02
N ALA A 11 6.35 -36.57 14.04
CA ALA A 11 6.60 -37.90 14.52
C ALA A 11 7.03 -38.78 13.35
N ALA A 12 8.30 -39.09 13.33
CA ALA A 12 8.93 -40.25 12.73
C ALA A 12 8.24 -40.88 11.49
N HIS A 13 8.52 -40.35 10.30
CA HIS A 13 8.57 -41.20 9.11
C HIS A 13 10.05 -41.45 8.80
N PRO A 14 10.51 -42.72 8.74
CA PRO A 14 11.94 -43.08 8.64
C PRO A 14 12.57 -42.82 7.27
N ASN A 15 11.85 -42.27 6.29
CA ASN A 15 12.33 -42.12 4.91
C ASN A 15 12.41 -40.69 4.38
N VAL A 16 12.37 -39.66 5.23
CA VAL A 16 12.73 -38.31 4.78
C VAL A 16 14.25 -38.17 4.84
N LYS A 17 14.90 -38.57 3.77
CA LYS A 17 16.31 -38.21 3.53
C LYS A 17 16.36 -36.70 3.43
N TRP A 18 17.00 -36.07 4.39
CA TRP A 18 17.42 -34.68 4.32
C TRP A 18 18.34 -34.53 3.11
N LEU A 19 17.82 -33.97 2.02
CA LEU A 19 18.62 -33.62 0.85
C LEU A 19 19.48 -32.38 1.18
N SER A 20 20.48 -32.56 2.02
CA SER A 20 21.52 -31.56 2.31
C SER A 20 22.44 -31.32 1.11
N GLY A 21 22.20 -31.98 -0.03
CA GLY A 21 23.11 -31.98 -1.18
C GLY A 21 22.67 -31.22 -2.43
N LEU A 22 21.40 -30.83 -2.58
CA LEU A 22 20.89 -30.29 -3.85
C LEU A 22 20.49 -28.80 -3.83
N LEU A 23 20.56 -28.12 -2.71
CA LEU A 23 20.28 -26.69 -2.62
C LEU A 23 21.55 -25.83 -2.44
N LYS A 24 22.67 -26.22 -3.09
CA LYS A 24 23.88 -25.40 -3.12
C LYS A 24 23.82 -24.21 -4.10
N GLN A 25 22.70 -23.93 -4.74
CA GLN A 25 22.50 -22.70 -5.49
C GLN A 25 21.10 -22.12 -5.30
N PRO A 26 20.82 -21.44 -4.18
CA PRO A 26 19.71 -20.52 -4.16
C PRO A 26 20.16 -19.20 -4.76
N TRP A 27 19.37 -18.57 -5.62
CA TRP A 27 19.41 -17.12 -5.83
C TRP A 27 20.47 -16.53 -6.75
N ARG A 28 20.79 -17.19 -7.89
CA ARG A 28 21.64 -16.54 -8.93
C ARG A 28 20.87 -15.83 -10.05
N CYS A 29 19.60 -15.55 -9.94
CA CYS A 29 18.82 -15.00 -11.07
C CYS A 29 18.10 -13.70 -10.79
N PHE A 30 18.67 -12.73 -10.07
CA PHE A 30 18.20 -11.33 -10.18
C PHE A 30 19.35 -10.37 -9.86
N ARG A 31 20.28 -10.18 -10.83
CA ARG A 31 21.11 -8.99 -10.87
C ARG A 31 20.42 -8.02 -11.82
N GLY A 32 19.78 -7.01 -11.26
CA GLY A 32 19.20 -5.91 -12.04
C GLY A 32 18.27 -5.07 -11.17
N LEU A 33 18.78 -3.94 -10.64
CA LEU A 33 18.06 -2.90 -9.91
C LEU A 33 17.57 -3.29 -8.50
N ASP A 34 18.53 -3.28 -7.59
CA ASP A 34 18.34 -3.54 -6.16
C ASP A 34 18.06 -2.23 -5.42
N THR A 35 16.80 -2.00 -5.09
CA THR A 35 16.41 -1.15 -3.96
C THR A 35 15.29 -1.83 -3.16
N SER A 36 15.39 -3.15 -2.97
CA SER A 36 14.44 -3.90 -2.12
C SER A 36 15.00 -4.11 -0.71
N PRO A 37 14.16 -4.09 0.33
CA PRO A 37 14.58 -4.32 1.73
C PRO A 37 15.21 -5.70 1.96
N THR A 38 15.18 -6.62 1.01
CA THR A 38 15.86 -7.92 1.04
C THR A 38 17.40 -7.82 1.10
N SER A 39 17.98 -6.61 1.03
CA SER A 39 19.42 -6.41 1.17
C SER A 39 19.94 -6.50 2.61
N VAL A 40 19.09 -6.42 3.62
CA VAL A 40 19.49 -6.33 5.03
C VAL A 40 19.90 -7.71 5.62
N MET A 41 19.43 -8.82 5.03
CA MET A 41 19.74 -10.16 5.57
C MET A 41 20.91 -10.90 4.90
N ARG A 42 21.70 -10.27 4.03
CA ARG A 42 22.81 -10.96 3.32
C ARG A 42 24.00 -11.38 4.21
N ASN A 43 24.04 -11.01 5.49
CA ASN A 43 25.16 -11.31 6.39
C ASN A 43 24.78 -12.16 7.61
N ALA A 44 23.53 -12.50 7.85
CA ALA A 44 23.16 -13.45 8.90
C ALA A 44 23.20 -14.88 8.35
N GLN A 45 23.87 -15.79 9.04
CA GLN A 45 23.78 -17.22 8.73
C GLN A 45 22.36 -17.68 9.05
N VAL A 46 21.53 -17.88 8.03
CA VAL A 46 20.14 -18.33 8.16
C VAL A 46 20.11 -19.85 8.06
N GLN A 47 19.45 -20.52 9.01
CA GLN A 47 19.28 -21.96 9.01
C GLN A 47 17.90 -22.34 8.51
N THR A 48 17.82 -23.31 7.57
CA THR A 48 16.57 -23.92 7.17
C THR A 48 16.08 -24.85 8.26
N ILE A 49 14.92 -24.56 8.84
CA ILE A 49 14.29 -25.39 9.88
C ILE A 49 13.37 -26.43 9.26
N TYR A 50 12.58 -26.02 8.28
CA TYR A 50 11.59 -26.86 7.64
C TYR A 50 11.42 -26.51 6.17
N THR A 51 11.21 -27.51 5.32
CA THR A 51 10.85 -27.33 3.91
C THR A 51 9.82 -28.37 3.51
N GLU A 52 8.80 -27.94 2.80
CA GLU A 52 7.76 -28.78 2.23
C GLU A 52 7.47 -28.40 0.79
N THR A 53 7.21 -29.40 -0.06
CA THR A 53 6.73 -29.22 -1.42
C THR A 53 5.37 -29.87 -1.55
N ILE A 54 4.38 -29.10 -1.99
CA ILE A 54 3.01 -29.54 -2.12
C ILE A 54 2.63 -29.52 -3.60
N ASN A 55 2.08 -30.64 -4.10
CA ASN A 55 1.51 -30.66 -5.44
C ASN A 55 0.15 -29.99 -5.41
N VAL A 56 -0.03 -28.99 -6.25
CA VAL A 56 -1.24 -28.15 -6.30
C VAL A 56 -1.72 -28.02 -7.75
N ILE A 57 -2.92 -27.51 -7.94
CA ILE A 57 -3.40 -27.09 -9.26
C ILE A 57 -2.92 -25.64 -9.47
N ASN A 58 -2.65 -25.24 -10.71
CA ASN A 58 -2.08 -23.92 -11.06
C ASN A 58 -2.96 -22.71 -10.71
N GLN A 59 -4.20 -22.93 -10.31
CA GLN A 59 -5.15 -21.92 -9.81
C GLN A 59 -5.78 -22.45 -8.53
N GLY A 60 -5.92 -21.57 -7.54
CA GLY A 60 -6.48 -21.94 -6.25
C GLY A 60 -6.42 -20.79 -5.26
N ARG A 61 -6.53 -21.11 -3.99
CA ARG A 61 -6.46 -20.16 -2.88
C ARG A 61 -5.41 -20.62 -1.88
N LEU A 62 -4.53 -19.71 -1.48
CA LEU A 62 -3.66 -19.89 -0.33
C LEU A 62 -4.24 -19.10 0.85
N GLU A 63 -4.49 -19.80 1.95
CA GLU A 63 -4.81 -19.22 3.26
C GLU A 63 -3.64 -19.43 4.19
N VAL A 64 -3.08 -18.37 4.76
CA VAL A 64 -1.97 -18.44 5.72
C VAL A 64 -2.37 -17.76 7.01
N ARG A 65 -2.22 -18.47 8.11
CA ARG A 65 -2.36 -17.93 9.47
C ARG A 65 -1.09 -18.27 10.23
N CYS A 66 -0.26 -17.28 10.48
CA CYS A 66 1.00 -17.52 11.14
C CYS A 66 1.46 -16.32 12.00
N PRO A 67 2.17 -16.58 13.09
CA PRO A 67 2.78 -15.56 13.94
C PRO A 67 4.26 -15.32 13.56
N PHE A 68 4.58 -15.24 12.25
CA PHE A 68 5.94 -15.08 11.74
C PHE A 68 5.99 -14.05 10.63
N ASN A 69 7.17 -13.57 10.31
CA ASN A 69 7.40 -12.83 9.08
C ASN A 69 7.10 -13.72 7.88
N LEU A 70 6.23 -13.25 7.00
CA LEU A 70 5.76 -14.01 5.85
C LEU A 70 6.22 -13.36 4.55
N TYR A 71 6.80 -14.17 3.66
CA TYR A 71 7.18 -13.78 2.31
C TYR A 71 6.42 -14.65 1.31
N VAL A 72 5.64 -14.02 0.43
CA VAL A 72 4.87 -14.72 -0.60
C VAL A 72 5.34 -14.24 -1.97
N THR A 73 5.83 -15.17 -2.78
CA THR A 73 6.30 -14.90 -4.13
C THR A 73 5.78 -15.94 -5.12
N PRO A 74 5.66 -15.64 -6.41
CA PRO A 74 5.29 -16.65 -7.38
C PRO A 74 6.44 -17.64 -7.65
N ILE A 75 6.09 -18.90 -7.97
CA ILE A 75 7.02 -19.83 -8.59
C ILE A 75 7.34 -19.36 -10.01
N HIS A 76 8.56 -19.62 -10.45
CA HIS A 76 9.00 -19.19 -11.77
C HIS A 76 8.58 -20.21 -12.83
N GLN A 77 7.85 -19.77 -13.87
CA GLN A 77 7.35 -20.66 -14.93
C GLN A 77 8.45 -21.38 -15.70
N LYS A 78 9.66 -20.79 -15.81
CA LYS A 78 10.81 -21.45 -16.46
C LYS A 78 11.27 -22.70 -15.70
N ASP A 79 11.20 -22.65 -14.36
CA ASP A 79 11.63 -23.76 -13.51
C ASP A 79 10.50 -24.76 -13.29
N PHE A 80 9.26 -24.29 -13.30
CA PHE A 80 8.05 -25.09 -13.10
C PHE A 80 7.00 -24.80 -14.18
N PRO A 81 7.15 -25.36 -15.40
CA PRO A 81 6.29 -25.02 -16.54
C PRO A 81 4.80 -25.31 -16.34
N ARG A 82 4.45 -26.27 -15.49
CA ARG A 82 3.06 -26.63 -15.18
C ARG A 82 2.44 -25.75 -14.09
N LEU A 83 3.28 -25.01 -13.34
CA LEU A 83 2.85 -24.23 -12.19
C LEU A 83 2.03 -25.06 -11.18
N ASP A 84 2.39 -26.34 -11.00
CA ASP A 84 1.65 -27.34 -10.23
C ASP A 84 2.26 -27.63 -8.86
N LYS A 85 3.07 -26.72 -8.35
CA LYS A 85 3.76 -26.86 -7.06
C LYS A 85 3.64 -25.60 -6.22
N ALA A 86 3.58 -25.81 -4.91
CA ALA A 86 3.79 -24.80 -3.91
C ALA A 86 4.95 -25.22 -3.00
N PHE A 87 5.83 -24.28 -2.69
CA PHE A 87 6.95 -24.51 -1.79
C PHE A 87 6.76 -23.68 -0.53
N PHE A 88 7.07 -24.28 0.58
CA PHE A 88 6.97 -23.69 1.87
C PHE A 88 8.27 -23.95 2.64
N THR A 89 8.93 -22.90 3.11
CA THR A 89 10.19 -22.99 3.83
C THR A 89 10.18 -22.09 5.05
N ILE A 90 10.57 -22.63 6.20
CA ILE A 90 10.77 -21.86 7.45
C ILE A 90 12.26 -21.72 7.67
N TYR A 91 12.68 -20.48 7.86
CA TYR A 91 14.05 -20.13 8.25
C TYR A 91 14.08 -19.57 9.67
N GLY A 92 15.14 -19.87 10.37
CA GLY A 92 15.50 -19.22 11.64
C GLY A 92 16.87 -18.56 11.56
N ASP A 93 17.14 -17.61 12.44
CA ASP A 93 18.46 -17.03 12.56
C ASP A 93 19.52 -18.06 13.07
N SER A 94 20.80 -17.73 12.95
CA SER A 94 21.90 -18.64 13.32
C SER A 94 21.98 -18.97 14.81
N GLY A 95 21.31 -18.22 15.66
CA GLY A 95 21.16 -18.48 17.09
C GLY A 95 20.08 -19.50 17.41
N PHE A 96 19.30 -19.90 16.40
CA PHE A 96 18.20 -20.84 16.54
C PHE A 96 18.74 -22.28 16.61
N GLN A 97 19.11 -22.72 17.81
CA GLN A 97 19.65 -24.07 18.06
C GLN A 97 18.63 -24.91 18.86
N PHE A 98 17.52 -25.27 18.22
CA PHE A 98 16.58 -26.21 18.81
C PHE A 98 16.65 -27.57 18.11
N SER A 99 16.61 -28.64 18.89
CA SER A 99 16.42 -29.97 18.35
C SER A 99 15.04 -30.10 17.71
N LYS A 100 14.85 -31.14 16.89
CA LYS A 100 13.57 -31.42 16.25
C LYS A 100 12.46 -31.68 17.27
N GLU A 101 12.79 -32.34 18.38
CA GLU A 101 11.88 -32.61 19.47
C GLU A 101 11.48 -31.31 20.20
N GLU A 102 12.43 -30.43 20.47
CA GLU A 102 12.16 -29.13 21.06
C GLU A 102 11.30 -28.28 20.13
N TRP A 103 11.59 -28.25 18.82
CA TRP A 103 10.78 -27.52 17.85
C TRP A 103 9.30 -27.94 17.92
N ASN A 104 9.00 -29.23 17.96
CA ASN A 104 7.63 -29.72 18.05
C ASN A 104 6.91 -29.36 19.35
N THR A 105 7.67 -29.13 20.44
CA THR A 105 7.09 -28.66 21.70
C THR A 105 6.83 -27.16 21.71
N LEU A 106 7.57 -26.40 20.93
CA LEU A 106 7.48 -24.94 20.88
C LEU A 106 6.48 -24.43 19.83
N PHE A 107 6.30 -25.22 18.76
CA PHE A 107 5.58 -24.76 17.60
C PHE A 107 4.68 -25.86 16.99
N LYS A 108 3.44 -25.50 16.67
CA LYS A 108 2.50 -26.34 15.93
C LYS A 108 2.34 -25.78 14.52
N PHE A 109 2.61 -26.62 13.54
CA PHE A 109 2.49 -26.27 12.15
C PHE A 109 1.66 -27.32 11.40
N SER A 110 0.78 -26.87 10.51
CA SER A 110 0.02 -27.75 9.63
C SER A 110 -0.13 -27.13 8.25
N SER A 111 0.04 -27.96 7.23
CA SER A 111 -0.27 -27.64 5.83
C SER A 111 -1.30 -28.63 5.32
N VAL A 112 -2.38 -28.15 4.75
CA VAL A 112 -3.47 -28.99 4.21
C VAL A 112 -3.85 -28.47 2.84
N TYR A 113 -3.74 -29.34 1.83
CA TYR A 113 -4.25 -29.06 0.49
C TYR A 113 -5.51 -29.88 0.22
N ASN A 114 -6.58 -29.19 -0.14
CA ASN A 114 -7.82 -29.81 -0.60
C ASN A 114 -7.94 -29.59 -2.11
N PRO A 115 -7.81 -30.66 -2.92
CA PRO A 115 -7.87 -30.57 -4.38
C PRO A 115 -9.27 -30.25 -4.92
N ASP A 116 -10.34 -30.59 -4.20
CA ASP A 116 -11.72 -30.40 -4.66
C ASP A 116 -12.07 -28.92 -4.78
N ASN A 117 -11.65 -28.11 -3.79
CA ASN A 117 -11.84 -26.67 -3.79
C ASN A 117 -10.55 -25.88 -4.07
N ARG A 118 -9.46 -26.57 -4.44
CA ARG A 118 -8.14 -25.98 -4.76
C ARG A 118 -7.60 -25.07 -3.67
N HIS A 119 -7.83 -25.45 -2.42
CA HIS A 119 -7.50 -24.65 -1.25
C HIS A 119 -6.29 -25.22 -0.52
N LEU A 120 -5.23 -24.44 -0.43
CA LEU A 120 -4.05 -24.70 0.37
C LEU A 120 -4.14 -23.84 1.63
N ARG A 121 -4.21 -24.49 2.79
CA ARG A 121 -4.24 -23.83 4.08
C ARG A 121 -2.98 -24.14 4.86
N ILE A 122 -2.38 -23.11 5.42
CA ILE A 122 -1.19 -23.16 6.24
C ILE A 122 -1.51 -22.48 7.57
N ASP A 123 -1.45 -23.25 8.65
CA ASP A 123 -1.64 -22.77 10.01
C ASP A 123 -0.36 -22.95 10.83
N GLY A 124 0.12 -21.89 11.44
CA GLY A 124 1.23 -21.91 12.39
C GLY A 124 0.80 -21.29 13.73
N GLN A 125 1.18 -21.92 14.84
CA GLN A 125 0.89 -21.42 16.17
C GLN A 125 2.05 -21.71 17.12
N PHE A 126 2.44 -20.75 17.93
CA PHE A 126 3.30 -20.99 19.08
C PHE A 126 2.51 -21.68 20.20
N THR A 127 3.14 -22.64 20.85
CA THR A 127 2.69 -23.08 22.18
C THR A 127 3.00 -21.99 23.21
N GLN A 128 2.40 -22.08 24.41
CA GLN A 128 2.71 -21.13 25.48
C GLN A 128 4.20 -21.11 25.84
N LEU A 129 4.85 -22.27 25.80
CA LEU A 129 6.27 -22.41 26.04
C LEU A 129 7.10 -21.78 24.90
N GLY A 130 6.66 -21.97 23.65
CA GLY A 130 7.30 -21.42 22.47
C GLY A 130 7.24 -19.90 22.44
N ALA A 131 6.09 -19.32 22.70
CA ALA A 131 5.92 -17.87 22.74
C ALA A 131 6.86 -17.23 23.79
N LYS A 132 6.96 -17.81 24.98
CA LYS A 132 7.85 -17.33 26.05
C LYS A 132 9.33 -17.47 25.66
N LYS A 133 9.78 -18.64 25.18
CA LYS A 133 11.20 -18.86 24.84
C LYS A 133 11.66 -17.94 23.68
N LEU A 134 10.82 -17.72 22.68
CA LEU A 134 11.16 -16.88 21.53
C LEU A 134 11.18 -15.40 21.87
N SER A 135 10.27 -14.93 22.74
CA SER A 135 10.31 -13.55 23.23
C SER A 135 11.56 -13.25 24.06
N ASP A 136 11.97 -14.21 24.91
CA ASP A 136 13.14 -14.07 25.77
C ASP A 136 14.48 -14.05 24.99
N GLN A 137 14.51 -14.66 23.79
CA GLN A 137 15.73 -14.82 22.99
C GLN A 137 15.80 -13.91 21.76
N ALA A 138 14.77 -13.10 21.51
CA ALA A 138 14.65 -12.21 20.34
C ALA A 138 14.90 -12.91 18.97
N HIS A 139 14.61 -14.22 18.89
CA HIS A 139 14.77 -14.97 17.66
C HIS A 139 13.68 -14.63 16.64
N THR A 140 14.08 -14.46 15.40
CA THR A 140 13.18 -14.21 14.28
C THR A 140 12.98 -15.46 13.44
N LEU A 141 11.73 -15.78 13.16
CA LEU A 141 11.36 -16.82 12.22
C LEU A 141 10.75 -16.20 10.97
N GLU A 142 11.15 -16.72 9.83
CA GLU A 142 10.69 -16.27 8.53
C GLU A 142 10.10 -17.43 7.74
N VAL A 143 8.97 -17.18 7.13
CA VAL A 143 8.24 -18.15 6.33
C VAL A 143 8.21 -17.68 4.89
N TYR A 144 8.73 -18.49 4.00
CA TYR A 144 8.73 -18.25 2.56
C TYR A 144 7.75 -19.18 1.88
N CYS A 145 6.74 -18.61 1.23
CA CYS A 145 5.77 -19.30 0.41
C CYS A 145 6.01 -18.97 -1.06
N GLN A 146 6.33 -19.98 -1.87
CA GLN A 146 6.37 -19.81 -3.32
C GLN A 146 5.18 -20.57 -3.91
N ILE A 147 4.30 -19.87 -4.61
CA ILE A 147 3.00 -20.37 -5.08
C ILE A 147 2.81 -20.08 -6.56
N PRO A 148 1.88 -20.76 -7.24
CA PRO A 148 1.49 -20.36 -8.59
C PRO A 148 1.02 -18.89 -8.61
N PRO A 149 1.37 -18.09 -9.63
CA PRO A 149 1.11 -16.65 -9.66
C PRO A 149 -0.38 -16.26 -9.63
N HIS A 150 -1.27 -17.20 -9.99
CA HIS A 150 -2.72 -16.99 -10.07
C HIS A 150 -3.50 -17.46 -8.82
N TYR A 151 -2.79 -17.72 -7.73
CA TYR A 151 -3.42 -18.10 -6.48
C TYR A 151 -4.01 -16.89 -5.77
N GLU A 152 -5.28 -16.97 -5.41
CA GLU A 152 -5.86 -16.02 -4.44
C GLU A 152 -5.10 -16.12 -3.11
N LEU A 153 -4.88 -14.99 -2.48
CA LEU A 153 -4.13 -14.90 -1.24
C LEU A 153 -5.00 -14.38 -0.11
N ASP A 154 -5.04 -15.12 0.99
CA ASP A 154 -5.70 -14.72 2.24
C ASP A 154 -4.70 -14.91 3.39
N VAL A 155 -4.24 -13.82 3.99
CA VAL A 155 -3.21 -13.82 5.03
C VAL A 155 -3.75 -13.17 6.30
N VAL A 156 -3.60 -13.87 7.41
CA VAL A 156 -3.78 -13.31 8.74
C VAL A 156 -2.48 -13.48 9.51
N CYS A 157 -1.76 -12.38 9.67
CA CYS A 157 -0.52 -12.35 10.43
C CYS A 157 -0.77 -11.71 11.79
N THR A 158 -0.48 -12.46 12.86
CA THR A 158 -0.66 -12.00 14.23
C THR A 158 0.61 -11.33 14.76
N ASP A 159 0.44 -10.54 15.81
CA ASP A 159 1.53 -9.84 16.50
C ASP A 159 2.28 -8.82 15.62
N ASN A 160 3.58 -8.66 15.80
CA ASN A 160 4.42 -7.65 15.14
C ASN A 160 5.11 -8.17 13.88
N ASN A 161 4.57 -9.20 13.25
CA ASN A 161 5.23 -9.87 12.14
C ASN A 161 4.90 -9.20 10.79
N ASN A 162 5.90 -9.12 9.94
CA ASN A 162 5.81 -8.48 8.64
C ASN A 162 5.25 -9.43 7.58
N VAL A 163 4.54 -8.86 6.62
CA VAL A 163 4.03 -9.59 5.45
C VAL A 163 4.58 -8.93 4.19
N ASN A 164 5.29 -9.70 3.38
CA ASN A 164 5.83 -9.28 2.09
C ASN A 164 5.22 -10.11 0.97
N VAL A 165 4.58 -9.46 0.00
CA VAL A 165 3.95 -10.12 -1.15
C VAL A 165 4.45 -9.46 -2.43
N GLU A 166 4.99 -10.27 -3.33
CA GLU A 166 5.59 -9.75 -4.56
C GLU A 166 5.11 -10.49 -5.80
N TYR A 167 4.88 -9.75 -6.89
CA TYR A 167 4.70 -10.25 -8.26
C TYR A 167 3.54 -11.23 -8.46
N LEU A 168 2.46 -11.11 -7.69
CA LEU A 168 1.27 -11.92 -7.90
C LEU A 168 0.34 -11.33 -8.96
N HIS A 169 -0.28 -12.22 -9.72
CA HIS A 169 -1.32 -11.87 -10.69
C HIS A 169 -2.54 -12.76 -10.44
N CYS A 170 -3.39 -12.37 -9.52
CA CYS A 170 -4.44 -13.23 -8.99
C CYS A 170 -5.73 -12.43 -8.73
N PRO A 171 -6.91 -13.07 -8.74
CA PRO A 171 -8.19 -12.37 -8.55
C PRO A 171 -8.26 -11.61 -7.24
N ARG A 172 -7.76 -12.17 -6.14
CA ARG A 172 -7.90 -11.57 -4.83
C ARG A 172 -6.65 -11.68 -3.97
N VAL A 173 -6.28 -10.55 -3.37
CA VAL A 173 -5.29 -10.46 -2.28
C VAL A 173 -5.98 -9.85 -1.07
N HIS A 174 -6.03 -10.58 0.03
CA HIS A 174 -6.57 -10.12 1.30
C HIS A 174 -5.55 -10.36 2.42
N ILE A 175 -5.13 -9.29 3.08
CA ILE A 175 -4.09 -9.33 4.11
C ILE A 175 -4.58 -8.59 5.36
N GLN A 176 -4.44 -9.24 6.50
CA GLN A 176 -4.68 -8.66 7.81
C GLN A 176 -3.43 -8.77 8.67
N THR A 177 -2.93 -7.64 9.17
CA THR A 177 -1.81 -7.58 10.11
C THR A 177 -2.19 -6.78 11.35
N LYS A 178 -1.46 -6.95 12.45
CA LYS A 178 -1.66 -6.14 13.66
C LYS A 178 -0.72 -4.95 13.69
N GLN A 179 0.57 -5.16 13.93
CA GLN A 179 1.58 -4.11 14.09
C GLN A 179 2.74 -4.25 13.11
N GLY A 180 2.88 -5.42 12.46
CA GLY A 180 3.91 -5.66 11.46
C GLY A 180 3.68 -4.87 10.19
N GLU A 181 4.76 -4.57 9.49
CA GLU A 181 4.72 -3.92 8.19
C GLU A 181 4.15 -4.86 7.13
N CYS A 182 3.27 -4.32 6.27
CA CYS A 182 2.79 -5.00 5.07
C CYS A 182 3.41 -4.36 3.83
N SER A 183 4.23 -5.13 3.12
CA SER A 183 4.91 -4.70 1.90
C SER A 183 4.34 -5.43 0.69
N LEU A 184 3.88 -4.69 -0.31
CA LEU A 184 3.34 -5.19 -1.56
C LEU A 184 4.17 -4.69 -2.74
N LYS A 185 4.48 -5.56 -3.70
CA LYS A 185 5.27 -5.15 -4.86
C LYS A 185 4.74 -5.76 -6.15
N ASN A 186 4.34 -4.88 -7.10
CA ASN A 186 3.89 -5.29 -8.43
C ASN A 186 2.78 -6.35 -8.39
N ILE A 187 1.66 -6.03 -7.76
CA ILE A 187 0.50 -6.91 -7.66
C ILE A 187 -0.56 -6.48 -8.67
N VAL A 188 -1.09 -7.45 -9.40
CA VAL A 188 -2.24 -7.30 -10.29
C VAL A 188 -3.37 -8.20 -9.81
N GLY A 189 -4.56 -7.65 -9.58
CA GLY A 189 -5.70 -8.43 -9.13
C GLY A 189 -7.01 -7.68 -9.28
N ASP A 190 -8.13 -8.39 -9.21
CA ASP A 190 -9.45 -7.73 -9.26
C ASP A 190 -9.72 -7.00 -7.94
N SER A 191 -9.26 -7.56 -6.82
CA SER A 191 -9.43 -6.99 -5.48
C SER A 191 -8.17 -7.14 -4.63
N ILE A 192 -7.65 -6.02 -4.12
CA ILE A 192 -6.50 -5.95 -3.22
C ILE A 192 -6.95 -5.25 -1.94
N VAL A 193 -7.06 -5.99 -0.86
CA VAL A 193 -7.53 -5.50 0.44
C VAL A 193 -6.45 -5.75 1.49
N VAL A 194 -5.99 -4.68 2.14
CA VAL A 194 -5.00 -4.76 3.22
C VAL A 194 -5.47 -3.97 4.42
N HIS A 195 -5.57 -4.65 5.55
CA HIS A 195 -5.91 -4.06 6.83
C HIS A 195 -4.79 -4.27 7.83
N SER A 196 -4.17 -3.21 8.26
CA SER A 196 -3.24 -3.22 9.40
C SER A 196 -3.88 -2.50 10.59
N GLN A 197 -3.72 -3.02 11.81
CA GLN A 197 -4.20 -2.29 12.98
C GLN A 197 -3.33 -1.06 13.25
N ASN A 198 -2.00 -1.21 13.21
CA ASN A 198 -1.06 -0.12 13.51
C ASN A 198 0.25 -0.18 12.70
N GLY A 199 0.43 -1.17 11.83
CA GLY A 199 1.64 -1.31 11.02
C GLY A 199 1.58 -0.49 9.73
N ASN A 200 2.75 -0.19 9.17
CA ASN A 200 2.86 0.49 7.89
C ASN A 200 2.39 -0.41 6.73
N ILE A 201 1.83 0.24 5.71
CA ILE A 201 1.53 -0.41 4.43
C ILE A 201 2.37 0.28 3.37
N THR A 202 3.31 -0.46 2.78
CA THR A 202 4.22 0.05 1.77
C THR A 202 4.00 -0.66 0.44
N CYS A 203 3.70 0.11 -0.62
CA CYS A 203 3.43 -0.42 -1.95
C CYS A 203 4.51 0.03 -2.94
N TYR A 204 5.37 -0.90 -3.32
CA TYR A 204 6.45 -0.67 -4.29
C TYR A 204 5.98 -1.00 -5.72
N GLY A 205 6.47 -0.23 -6.69
CA GLY A 205 6.08 -0.42 -8.07
C GLY A 205 4.61 -0.09 -8.32
N SER A 206 3.85 -1.02 -8.89
CA SER A 206 2.44 -0.80 -9.24
C SER A 206 1.51 -1.80 -8.56
N LEU A 207 0.43 -1.31 -7.96
CA LEU A 207 -0.74 -2.12 -7.63
C LEU A 207 -1.85 -1.82 -8.64
N HIS A 208 -2.45 -2.87 -9.20
CA HIS A 208 -3.51 -2.74 -10.18
C HIS A 208 -4.75 -3.54 -9.78
N GLY A 209 -5.92 -2.89 -9.69
CA GLY A 209 -7.21 -3.49 -9.34
C GLY A 209 -8.09 -2.58 -8.49
N THR A 210 -9.14 -3.12 -7.91
CA THR A 210 -9.89 -2.45 -6.86
C THR A 210 -9.08 -2.53 -5.56
N ILE A 211 -8.64 -1.37 -5.04
CA ILE A 211 -7.65 -1.29 -3.96
C ILE A 211 -8.29 -0.69 -2.70
N ASP A 212 -8.20 -1.39 -1.58
CA ASP A 212 -8.62 -0.89 -0.25
C ASP A 212 -7.48 -1.13 0.76
N LEU A 213 -6.77 -0.06 1.14
CA LEU A 213 -5.71 -0.10 2.12
C LEU A 213 -6.10 0.69 3.35
N SER A 214 -5.99 0.08 4.52
CA SER A 214 -6.29 0.77 5.76
C SER A 214 -5.30 0.45 6.87
N THR A 215 -4.91 1.47 7.64
CA THR A 215 -4.11 1.32 8.85
C THR A 215 -4.65 2.20 9.96
N GLY A 216 -4.37 1.80 11.21
CA GLY A 216 -4.80 2.52 12.40
C GLY A 216 -3.84 3.64 12.83
N ARG A 217 -3.58 3.72 14.15
CA ARG A 217 -3.04 4.94 14.76
C ARG A 217 -1.61 5.28 14.41
N ASP A 218 -0.73 4.28 14.28
CA ASP A 218 0.71 4.52 14.18
C ASP A 218 1.28 4.09 12.83
N GLY A 219 0.41 3.65 11.91
CA GLY A 219 0.82 3.11 10.63
C GLY A 219 0.67 4.11 9.48
N MET A 220 1.67 4.23 8.63
CA MET A 220 1.68 5.04 7.41
C MET A 220 1.28 4.20 6.19
N ILE A 221 0.60 4.83 5.22
CA ILE A 221 0.42 4.26 3.89
C ILE A 221 1.36 4.97 2.92
N GLN A 222 2.28 4.21 2.33
CA GLN A 222 3.17 4.71 1.30
C GLN A 222 2.99 3.91 0.01
N ALA A 223 2.77 4.59 -1.12
CA ALA A 223 2.59 3.91 -2.40
C ALA A 223 3.24 4.65 -3.57
N SER A 224 3.89 3.88 -4.46
CA SER A 224 4.53 4.42 -5.65
C SER A 224 3.51 4.65 -6.77
N LYS A 225 2.69 3.65 -7.11
CA LYS A 225 1.64 3.76 -8.12
C LYS A 225 0.46 2.87 -7.77
N LEU A 226 -0.73 3.48 -7.68
CA LEU A 226 -2.01 2.78 -7.57
C LEU A 226 -2.81 3.00 -8.83
N GLN A 227 -3.40 1.94 -9.39
CA GLN A 227 -4.18 2.01 -10.60
C GLN A 227 -5.40 1.08 -10.54
N GLY A 228 -6.58 1.58 -10.88
CA GLY A 228 -7.78 0.74 -10.94
C GLY A 228 -9.07 1.54 -11.00
N SER A 229 -10.20 0.86 -11.02
CA SER A 229 -11.52 1.51 -11.06
C SER A 229 -11.86 2.22 -9.75
N TYR A 230 -11.42 1.66 -8.63
CA TYR A 230 -11.66 2.25 -7.31
C TYR A 230 -10.45 2.07 -6.40
N VAL A 231 -10.02 3.18 -5.76
CA VAL A 231 -8.93 3.20 -4.78
C VAL A 231 -9.41 3.85 -3.49
N ARG A 232 -9.30 3.13 -2.40
CA ARG A 232 -9.59 3.64 -1.05
C ARG A 232 -8.35 3.52 -0.17
N LEU A 233 -7.95 4.64 0.44
CA LEU A 233 -6.92 4.66 1.48
C LEU A 233 -7.53 5.27 2.74
N LYS A 234 -7.35 4.58 3.86
CA LYS A 234 -7.85 5.05 5.15
C LYS A 234 -6.77 4.95 6.22
N VAL A 235 -6.54 6.04 6.93
CA VAL A 235 -5.66 6.10 8.11
C VAL A 235 -6.41 6.73 9.29
N GLU A 236 -6.00 6.43 10.52
CA GLU A 236 -6.52 7.14 11.68
C GLU A 236 -5.62 8.34 12.03
N ASN A 237 -4.47 8.10 12.66
CA ASN A 237 -3.52 9.14 13.05
C ASN A 237 -2.18 8.85 12.37
N ALA A 238 -2.13 9.02 11.06
CA ALA A 238 -0.99 8.62 10.25
C ALA A 238 -0.92 9.38 8.92
N ASP A 239 0.22 9.30 8.27
CA ASP A 239 0.48 9.93 6.98
C ASP A 239 0.05 9.05 5.81
N ILE A 240 -0.36 9.70 4.72
CA ILE A 240 -0.48 9.07 3.39
C ILE A 240 0.56 9.71 2.47
N GLN A 241 1.43 8.89 1.89
CA GLN A 241 2.40 9.29 0.89
C GLN A 241 2.15 8.53 -0.41
N LEU A 242 1.73 9.20 -1.44
CA LEU A 242 1.38 8.60 -2.71
C LEU A 242 2.05 9.34 -3.86
N LYS A 243 2.83 8.65 -4.69
CA LYS A 243 3.47 9.30 -5.84
C LYS A 243 2.49 9.46 -7.02
N ARG A 244 1.75 8.42 -7.39
CA ARG A 244 0.81 8.45 -8.53
C ARG A 244 -0.44 7.62 -8.27
N LEU A 245 -1.58 8.17 -8.62
CA LEU A 245 -2.88 7.50 -8.57
C LEU A 245 -3.61 7.70 -9.90
N TYR A 246 -4.04 6.59 -10.48
CA TYR A 246 -4.88 6.53 -11.68
C TYR A 246 -6.13 5.73 -11.36
N SER A 247 -7.26 6.39 -11.19
CA SER A 247 -8.49 5.69 -10.79
C SER A 247 -9.72 6.41 -11.31
N ASP A 248 -10.73 5.66 -11.73
CA ASP A 248 -12.01 6.27 -12.08
C ASP A 248 -12.58 6.99 -10.85
N HIS A 249 -12.51 6.34 -9.67
CA HIS A 249 -12.94 6.91 -8.41
C HIS A 249 -11.94 6.62 -7.29
N PHE A 250 -11.70 7.59 -6.42
CA PHE A 250 -10.85 7.37 -5.24
C PHE A 250 -11.39 8.07 -3.99
N ARG A 251 -11.00 7.51 -2.83
CA ARG A 251 -11.30 8.09 -1.52
C ARG A 251 -10.12 7.95 -0.56
N LEU A 252 -9.57 9.08 -0.14
CA LEU A 252 -8.45 9.16 0.80
C LEU A 252 -8.96 9.80 2.08
N GLN A 253 -8.82 9.13 3.23
CA GLN A 253 -9.42 9.57 4.49
C GLN A 253 -8.46 9.43 5.67
N GLY A 254 -8.46 10.42 6.56
CA GLY A 254 -7.72 10.38 7.83
C GLY A 254 -8.32 11.27 8.92
N GLN A 255 -8.00 10.93 10.17
CA GLN A 255 -8.35 11.79 11.31
C GLN A 255 -7.25 12.82 11.52
N ASN A 256 -5.99 12.39 11.68
CA ASN A 256 -4.85 13.29 11.87
C ASN A 256 -3.68 12.80 11.02
N GLY A 257 -2.87 13.73 10.50
CA GLY A 257 -1.66 13.39 9.74
C GLY A 257 -1.36 14.33 8.61
N HIS A 258 -0.46 13.89 7.73
CA HIS A 258 -0.04 14.66 6.56
C HIS A 258 -0.26 13.83 5.29
N PHE A 259 -1.09 14.34 4.39
CA PHE A 259 -1.30 13.73 3.09
C PHE A 259 -0.39 14.40 2.07
N ARG A 260 0.63 13.66 1.61
CA ARG A 260 1.56 14.06 0.54
C ARG A 260 1.20 13.26 -0.70
N LEU A 261 0.47 13.88 -1.59
CA LEU A 261 -0.10 13.25 -2.77
C LEU A 261 0.58 13.86 -4.01
N GLY A 262 1.16 12.99 -4.83
CA GLY A 262 1.76 13.38 -6.10
C GLY A 262 0.69 13.65 -7.16
N ASN A 263 0.72 12.87 -8.26
CA ASN A 263 -0.22 13.06 -9.36
C ASN A 263 -1.49 12.23 -9.14
N LEU A 264 -2.64 12.90 -9.10
CA LEU A 264 -3.96 12.29 -9.00
C LEU A 264 -4.70 12.41 -10.31
N HIS A 265 -5.09 11.28 -10.91
CA HIS A 265 -5.92 11.23 -12.09
C HIS A 265 -7.26 10.55 -11.77
N GLY A 266 -8.38 11.20 -12.14
CA GLY A 266 -9.75 10.72 -11.96
C GLY A 266 -10.58 11.53 -10.98
N HIS A 267 -11.63 10.93 -10.42
CA HIS A 267 -12.60 11.63 -9.59
C HIS A 267 -12.51 11.14 -8.14
N GLY A 268 -12.42 12.07 -7.17
CA GLY A 268 -12.28 11.58 -5.81
C GLY A 268 -12.48 12.56 -4.67
N ILE A 269 -12.40 11.98 -3.48
CA ILE A 269 -12.55 12.70 -2.21
C ILE A 269 -11.25 12.54 -1.41
N VAL A 270 -10.73 13.65 -0.94
CA VAL A 270 -9.62 13.70 0.01
C VAL A 270 -10.14 14.38 1.28
N ASP A 271 -10.23 13.64 2.37
CA ASP A 271 -10.87 14.05 3.61
C ASP A 271 -9.92 13.85 4.79
N LEU A 272 -9.52 14.93 5.44
CA LEU A 272 -8.64 14.94 6.59
C LEU A 272 -9.23 15.87 7.68
N HIS A 273 -9.41 15.32 8.88
CA HIS A 273 -9.91 16.13 9.98
C HIS A 273 -8.85 17.15 10.45
N ALA A 274 -7.65 16.71 10.83
CA ALA A 274 -6.60 17.62 11.28
C ALA A 274 -5.23 17.27 10.67
N GLY A 275 -4.48 18.30 10.22
CA GLY A 275 -3.14 18.14 9.65
C GLY A 275 -2.93 18.94 8.38
N SER A 276 -2.27 18.38 7.37
CA SER A 276 -2.04 19.08 6.11
C SER A 276 -2.27 18.18 4.89
N ILE A 277 -2.82 18.77 3.84
CA ILE A 277 -3.00 18.11 2.55
C ILE A 277 -2.15 18.83 1.52
N SER A 278 -1.26 18.11 0.85
CA SER A 278 -0.47 18.62 -0.27
C SER A 278 -0.66 17.70 -1.48
N ILE A 279 -1.18 18.25 -2.58
CA ILE A 279 -1.41 17.55 -3.84
C ILE A 279 -0.59 18.24 -4.92
N ALA A 280 0.37 17.52 -5.51
CA ALA A 280 1.29 18.11 -6.48
C ALA A 280 0.60 18.38 -7.83
N SER A 281 -0.30 17.50 -8.26
CA SER A 281 -1.08 17.69 -9.50
C SER A 281 -2.41 16.96 -9.45
N VAL A 282 -3.44 17.60 -9.95
CA VAL A 282 -4.78 17.03 -10.15
C VAL A 282 -5.14 17.11 -11.63
N ASP A 283 -5.47 15.95 -12.19
CA ASP A 283 -6.05 15.82 -13.53
C ASP A 283 -7.38 15.06 -13.39
N GLY A 284 -8.47 15.81 -13.23
CA GLY A 284 -9.81 15.32 -12.91
C GLY A 284 -10.48 16.11 -11.79
N ASP A 285 -11.50 15.55 -11.16
CA ASP A 285 -12.32 16.25 -10.19
C ASP A 285 -12.05 15.79 -8.76
N VAL A 286 -11.77 16.74 -7.87
CA VAL A 286 -11.51 16.43 -6.47
C VAL A 286 -12.39 17.25 -5.53
N ASN A 287 -12.88 16.57 -4.49
CA ASN A 287 -13.46 17.22 -3.32
C ASN A 287 -12.48 17.09 -2.15
N VAL A 288 -11.77 18.16 -1.84
CA VAL A 288 -10.78 18.21 -0.76
C VAL A 288 -11.42 18.86 0.47
N GLN A 289 -11.39 18.17 1.60
CA GLN A 289 -11.90 18.66 2.87
C GLN A 289 -10.82 18.55 3.94
N CYS A 290 -10.55 19.66 4.64
CA CYS A 290 -9.65 19.72 5.79
C CYS A 290 -10.31 20.58 6.87
N GLU A 291 -10.61 20.00 8.05
CA GLU A 291 -11.26 20.80 9.10
C GLU A 291 -10.25 21.70 9.82
N GLU A 292 -9.09 21.13 10.20
CA GLU A 292 -8.03 21.87 10.92
C GLU A 292 -6.68 21.65 10.22
N GLY A 293 -6.28 22.64 9.39
CA GLY A 293 -4.98 22.60 8.73
C GLY A 293 -4.97 23.16 7.32
N ASN A 294 -3.79 23.12 6.71
CA ASN A 294 -3.54 23.79 5.44
C ASN A 294 -3.71 22.84 4.27
N VAL A 295 -4.20 23.38 3.16
CA VAL A 295 -4.37 22.66 1.89
C VAL A 295 -3.51 23.33 0.82
N LYS A 296 -2.65 22.53 0.17
CA LYS A 296 -1.92 22.93 -1.03
C LYS A 296 -2.32 22.03 -2.17
N VAL A 297 -2.74 22.60 -3.30
CA VAL A 297 -3.17 21.83 -4.46
C VAL A 297 -2.85 22.55 -5.75
N PHE A 298 -2.47 21.79 -6.78
CA PHE A 298 -2.24 22.29 -8.12
C PHE A 298 -3.15 21.57 -9.12
N PHE A 299 -3.86 22.32 -9.98
CA PHE A 299 -4.76 21.77 -11.00
C PHE A 299 -4.14 21.88 -12.38
N THR A 300 -4.09 20.75 -13.08
CA THR A 300 -3.69 20.66 -14.49
C THR A 300 -4.89 20.48 -15.41
N ALA A 301 -5.97 19.82 -14.92
CA ALA A 301 -7.27 19.75 -15.57
C ALA A 301 -8.35 19.45 -14.52
N THR A 302 -9.56 20.01 -14.71
CA THR A 302 -10.73 19.70 -13.88
C THR A 302 -12.00 20.21 -14.55
N ASP A 303 -13.12 19.54 -14.30
CA ASP A 303 -14.45 20.02 -14.65
C ASP A 303 -15.13 20.67 -13.44
N LEU A 304 -15.15 19.96 -12.29
CA LEU A 304 -15.73 20.48 -11.06
C LEU A 304 -14.97 20.05 -9.84
N SER A 305 -14.21 20.95 -9.25
CA SER A 305 -13.49 20.69 -8.01
C SER A 305 -13.93 21.59 -6.86
N THR A 306 -13.85 21.06 -5.64
CA THR A 306 -14.19 21.80 -4.42
C THR A 306 -13.12 21.64 -3.37
N ILE A 307 -12.71 22.73 -2.74
CA ILE A 307 -11.76 22.72 -1.61
C ILE A 307 -12.45 23.39 -0.43
N ARG A 308 -12.45 22.73 0.73
CA ARG A 308 -12.96 23.26 1.99
C ARG A 308 -11.90 23.13 3.07
N ALA A 309 -11.42 24.26 3.57
CA ALA A 309 -10.53 24.34 4.73
C ALA A 309 -11.20 25.19 5.82
N GLN A 310 -11.74 24.54 6.87
CA GLN A 310 -12.50 25.25 7.90
C GLN A 310 -11.62 26.14 8.76
N GLN A 311 -10.45 25.62 9.15
CA GLN A 311 -9.47 26.32 9.99
C GLN A 311 -8.08 26.10 9.40
N GLY A 312 -7.71 26.88 8.39
CA GLY A 312 -6.41 26.78 7.73
C GLY A 312 -6.38 27.54 6.42
N ASP A 313 -5.21 27.66 5.87
CA ASP A 313 -4.95 28.37 4.64
C ASP A 313 -5.03 27.43 3.43
N VAL A 314 -5.39 27.99 2.28
CA VAL A 314 -5.42 27.26 1.01
C VAL A 314 -4.44 27.91 0.04
N ASN A 315 -3.43 27.16 -0.38
CA ASN A 315 -2.54 27.55 -1.49
C ASN A 315 -2.94 26.76 -2.72
N MET A 316 -3.55 27.40 -3.69
CA MET A 316 -4.05 26.79 -4.90
C MET A 316 -3.27 27.27 -6.11
N GLY A 317 -2.82 26.33 -6.93
CA GLY A 317 -2.25 26.64 -8.24
C GLY A 317 -3.14 26.12 -9.38
N VAL A 318 -3.15 26.86 -10.48
CA VAL A 318 -3.84 26.46 -11.71
C VAL A 318 -2.92 26.74 -12.88
N ILE A 319 -2.91 25.85 -13.87
CA ILE A 319 -2.17 26.08 -15.10
C ILE A 319 -2.92 27.10 -15.97
N ASP A 320 -2.21 28.01 -16.59
CA ASP A 320 -2.76 29.12 -17.38
C ASP A 320 -3.56 28.69 -18.62
N THR A 321 -3.28 27.49 -19.14
CA THR A 321 -3.96 26.93 -20.32
C THR A 321 -5.33 26.35 -20.02
N VAL A 322 -5.70 26.18 -18.75
CA VAL A 322 -7.00 25.65 -18.33
C VAL A 322 -8.01 26.76 -18.21
N GLY A 323 -9.02 26.76 -19.10
CA GLY A 323 -10.19 27.62 -18.96
C GLY A 323 -11.03 27.21 -17.76
N VAL A 324 -11.03 28.01 -16.67
CA VAL A 324 -11.71 27.65 -15.43
C VAL A 324 -12.34 28.87 -14.74
N ARG A 325 -13.55 28.69 -14.21
CA ARG A 325 -14.20 29.65 -13.31
C ARG A 325 -13.84 29.36 -11.88
N LEU A 326 -13.60 30.43 -11.12
CA LEU A 326 -13.21 30.37 -9.72
C LEU A 326 -14.24 31.06 -8.83
N ASP A 327 -14.65 30.42 -7.74
CA ASP A 327 -15.39 31.02 -6.64
C ASP A 327 -14.63 30.81 -5.33
N LEU A 328 -13.93 31.84 -4.86
CA LEU A 328 -13.01 31.81 -3.75
C LEU A 328 -13.60 32.58 -2.58
N VAL A 329 -13.88 31.92 -1.46
CA VAL A 329 -14.41 32.52 -0.23
C VAL A 329 -13.44 32.30 0.91
N GLY A 330 -12.80 33.36 1.41
CA GLY A 330 -11.81 33.30 2.48
C GLY A 330 -11.82 34.53 3.37
N LYS A 331 -11.08 34.47 4.47
CA LYS A 331 -10.79 35.67 5.31
C LYS A 331 -10.06 36.73 4.47
N ARG A 332 -9.15 36.28 3.61
CA ARG A 332 -8.42 37.10 2.64
C ARG A 332 -8.15 36.23 1.39
N VAL A 333 -8.21 36.85 0.22
CA VAL A 333 -7.84 36.21 -1.05
C VAL A 333 -6.69 37.01 -1.66
N GLN A 334 -5.58 36.35 -1.90
CA GLN A 334 -4.38 36.89 -2.53
C GLN A 334 -4.23 36.21 -3.88
N VAL A 335 -3.92 36.97 -4.89
CA VAL A 335 -3.69 36.48 -6.26
C VAL A 335 -2.28 36.88 -6.62
N SER A 336 -1.46 35.95 -7.11
CA SER A 336 -0.07 36.25 -7.53
C SER A 336 -0.07 37.24 -8.69
N ASP A 337 0.98 38.05 -8.76
CA ASP A 337 1.18 39.05 -9.82
C ASP A 337 1.32 38.41 -11.20
N GLU A 338 1.69 37.13 -11.26
CA GLU A 338 1.79 36.35 -12.51
C GLU A 338 0.41 35.97 -13.11
N ALA A 339 -0.68 36.22 -12.40
CA ALA A 339 -2.06 35.95 -12.85
C ALA A 339 -2.62 37.11 -13.71
N GLU A 340 -1.88 37.55 -14.74
CA GLU A 340 -2.29 38.62 -15.65
C GLU A 340 -3.63 38.34 -16.37
N HIS A 341 -3.99 37.07 -16.52
CA HIS A 341 -5.21 36.63 -17.22
C HIS A 341 -6.39 36.33 -16.25
N PHE A 342 -6.28 36.70 -14.98
CA PHE A 342 -7.36 36.50 -14.00
C PHE A 342 -8.29 37.70 -13.94
N HIS A 343 -9.42 37.62 -14.65
CA HIS A 343 -10.51 38.59 -14.56
C HIS A 343 -11.35 38.34 -13.33
N ARG A 344 -11.46 39.30 -12.41
CA ARG A 344 -12.08 39.12 -11.09
C ARG A 344 -13.12 40.17 -10.71
N GLN A 345 -14.13 39.73 -9.98
CA GLN A 345 -15.06 40.57 -9.21
C GLN A 345 -14.89 40.22 -7.72
N THR A 346 -14.77 41.24 -6.88
CA THR A 346 -14.57 41.09 -5.43
C THR A 346 -15.77 41.63 -4.67
N LYS A 347 -16.33 40.80 -3.76
CA LYS A 347 -17.38 41.21 -2.81
C LYS A 347 -16.89 40.96 -1.39
N ARG A 348 -17.11 41.92 -0.50
CA ARG A 348 -16.87 41.75 0.94
C ARG A 348 -18.18 41.49 1.64
N LYS A 349 -18.23 40.46 2.49
CA LYS A 349 -19.38 40.11 3.31
C LYS A 349 -18.91 39.77 4.70
N ASP A 350 -19.24 40.65 5.66
CA ASP A 350 -18.81 40.51 7.06
C ASP A 350 -17.29 40.34 7.22
N LYS A 351 -16.86 39.18 7.70
CA LYS A 351 -15.46 38.81 7.95
C LYS A 351 -14.79 38.08 6.79
N THR A 352 -15.49 37.88 5.67
CA THR A 352 -14.99 37.12 4.52
C THR A 352 -14.95 37.96 3.25
N VAL A 353 -14.07 37.59 2.36
CA VAL A 353 -13.93 38.12 1.01
C VAL A 353 -14.29 37.04 0.02
N GLN A 354 -15.23 37.34 -0.85
CA GLN A 354 -15.52 36.46 -2.01
C GLN A 354 -14.92 37.05 -3.26
N VAL A 355 -14.16 36.26 -3.99
CA VAL A 355 -13.59 36.60 -5.28
C VAL A 355 -14.12 35.61 -6.29
N LYS A 356 -14.85 36.11 -7.29
CA LYS A 356 -15.28 35.34 -8.45
C LYS A 356 -14.52 35.80 -9.67
N GLY A 357 -14.11 34.87 -10.51
CA GLY A 357 -13.39 35.20 -11.72
C GLY A 357 -13.18 34.00 -12.62
N PHE A 358 -12.42 34.20 -13.67
CA PHE A 358 -12.04 33.15 -14.60
C PHE A 358 -10.59 33.31 -15.05
N ILE A 359 -9.99 32.18 -15.44
CA ILE A 359 -8.66 32.13 -16.03
C ILE A 359 -8.85 31.66 -17.48
N SER A 360 -8.21 32.36 -18.42
CA SER A 360 -8.14 32.12 -19.86
C SER A 360 -9.48 32.24 -20.61
N ASP A 361 -10.57 31.68 -20.15
CA ASP A 361 -11.85 31.65 -20.87
C ASP A 361 -13.04 31.95 -19.96
N GLU A 362 -13.78 33.05 -20.25
CA GLU A 362 -15.00 33.41 -19.55
C GLU A 362 -16.15 32.44 -19.78
N SER A 363 -16.16 31.75 -20.91
CA SER A 363 -17.20 30.77 -21.29
C SER A 363 -16.92 29.36 -20.73
N ALA A 364 -15.82 29.19 -20.03
CA ALA A 364 -15.42 27.87 -19.47
C ALA A 364 -16.55 27.24 -18.65
N SER A 365 -16.81 25.96 -18.88
CA SER A 365 -17.74 25.16 -18.08
C SER A 365 -17.11 24.69 -16.77
N SER A 366 -15.80 24.54 -16.76
CA SER A 366 -15.03 24.06 -15.61
C SER A 366 -15.07 25.03 -14.44
N THR A 367 -15.17 24.52 -13.22
CA THR A 367 -15.33 25.35 -12.02
C THR A 367 -14.52 24.81 -10.84
N ILE A 368 -13.82 25.68 -10.13
CA ILE A 368 -13.18 25.38 -8.84
C ILE A 368 -13.80 26.27 -7.76
N ASN A 369 -14.37 25.64 -6.74
CA ASN A 369 -14.94 26.32 -5.58
C ASN A 369 -14.01 26.16 -4.37
N VAL A 370 -13.57 27.24 -3.75
CA VAL A 370 -12.71 27.22 -2.56
C VAL A 370 -13.40 27.96 -1.42
N ASN A 371 -13.48 27.31 -0.27
CA ASN A 371 -14.07 27.86 0.94
C ASN A 371 -13.11 27.70 2.13
N ALA A 372 -12.47 28.79 2.55
CA ALA A 372 -11.58 28.88 3.71
C ALA A 372 -11.97 30.07 4.61
N PRO A 373 -13.12 30.00 5.32
CA PRO A 373 -13.72 31.18 5.96
C PRO A 373 -12.86 31.80 7.05
N LYS A 374 -11.97 31.03 7.67
CA LYS A 374 -11.03 31.50 8.67
C LYS A 374 -9.60 31.67 8.16
N GLY A 375 -9.30 31.19 6.95
CA GLY A 375 -7.98 31.13 6.33
C GLY A 375 -7.77 32.13 5.20
N ILE A 376 -6.53 32.20 4.77
CA ILE A 376 -6.08 32.95 3.59
C ILE A 376 -6.12 32.00 2.38
N ILE A 377 -6.63 32.48 1.26
CA ILE A 377 -6.55 31.78 -0.02
C ILE A 377 -5.49 32.47 -0.86
N GLU A 378 -4.47 31.73 -1.27
CA GLU A 378 -3.44 32.15 -2.22
C GLU A 378 -3.69 31.45 -3.54
N LEU A 379 -3.93 32.21 -4.61
CA LEU A 379 -4.08 31.74 -5.99
C LEU A 379 -2.80 32.03 -6.76
N ASN A 380 -2.19 30.99 -7.30
CA ASN A 380 -1.05 31.05 -8.18
C ASN A 380 -1.45 30.54 -9.58
N VAL A 381 -1.24 31.33 -10.61
CA VAL A 381 -1.39 30.89 -12.00
C VAL A 381 -0.01 30.66 -12.58
N ARG A 382 0.24 29.49 -13.17
CA ARG A 382 1.55 29.13 -13.68
C ARG A 382 1.47 28.74 -15.15
N ASP A 383 2.51 29.09 -15.89
CA ASP A 383 2.66 28.60 -17.25
C ASP A 383 2.98 27.10 -17.30
N TRP A 384 2.70 26.48 -18.42
CA TRP A 384 2.99 25.05 -18.66
C TRP A 384 4.48 24.72 -18.46
N PHE A 385 5.40 25.58 -18.89
CA PHE A 385 6.84 25.30 -18.82
C PHE A 385 7.38 25.31 -17.39
N SER A 386 6.79 26.09 -16.50
CA SER A 386 7.18 26.11 -15.10
C SER A 386 6.80 24.82 -14.36
N THR A 387 5.81 24.06 -14.85
CA THR A 387 5.41 22.78 -14.26
C THR A 387 6.37 21.63 -14.58
N LEU A 388 7.04 21.66 -15.73
CA LEU A 388 7.99 20.63 -16.13
C LEU A 388 9.25 20.57 -15.23
N LYS A 389 9.59 21.66 -14.56
CA LYS A 389 10.75 21.72 -13.64
C LYS A 389 10.48 21.12 -12.25
N LEU A 390 9.23 20.77 -11.92
CA LEU A 390 8.87 20.21 -10.61
C LEU A 390 9.07 18.69 -10.56
N ASP A 391 9.04 17.99 -11.68
CA ASP A 391 9.24 16.54 -11.73
C ASP A 391 10.70 16.10 -11.47
N GLU A 392 11.69 17.01 -11.63
CA GLU A 392 13.11 16.71 -11.40
C GLU A 392 13.50 16.69 -9.90
N HIS A 393 12.67 17.17 -8.98
CA HIS A 393 12.99 17.27 -7.55
C HIS A 393 12.30 16.22 -6.65
N VAL A 394 11.60 15.25 -7.21
CA VAL A 394 10.88 14.20 -6.46
C VAL A 394 11.65 12.87 -6.38
N ASP A 395 12.80 12.77 -7.04
CA ASP A 395 13.62 11.54 -7.13
C ASP A 395 14.81 11.49 -6.14
N HIS A 396 14.71 12.09 -4.96
CA HIS A 396 15.71 11.90 -3.90
C HIS A 396 15.11 11.40 -2.60
#